data_4722f900bf40bdb86ff89f8b213cbb9b
#
_entry.id   4722f900bf40bdb86ff89f8b213cbb9b
#
_cell.length_a   1.000
_cell.length_b   1.000
_cell.length_c   1.000
_cell.angle_alpha   90.00
_cell.angle_beta   90.00
_cell.angle_gamma   90.00
#
_symmetry.space_group_name_H-M   'P 1'
#
loop_
_entity.id
_entity.type
_entity.pdbx_description
1 polymer ?
#
loop_
_entity_poly.entity_id
_entity_poly.type
_entity_poly.pdbx_seq_one_letter_code
_entity_poly.pdbx_strand_id
1 'polypeptide(L)'
;MTGTSPSPAPAPTPDERGDPNTEDITSLPDTPLARAALSLAIGAESVPIANHSIRSYLFARLVARGLGMVAGRDHDERLLFLACVLHDLGLAPEGEHTQRFEVVGADRAAEFLTAQGLPAAEVDAVWEAIALHTTSQIAERRGALSLLLREGICVDFGGVIGPGIVPDAVTDEEARAIHEVYPRLSMVSSIVEAMATQAARHPANGPRYSVAGELLRERGDPPRRTRMEEAALSSRWGS
;
A
#
# COMPACT_ATOMS: atom_id res chain seq x y z
N MET A 1 69.98 15.22 -15.25
CA MET A 1 68.50 15.34 -15.42
C MET A 1 67.85 14.28 -14.56
N THR A 2 67.49 14.63 -13.33
CA THR A 2 66.85 13.72 -12.36
C THR A 2 65.34 13.93 -12.42
N GLY A 3 64.63 12.96 -13.00
CA GLY A 3 63.17 12.96 -13.10
C GLY A 3 62.56 12.52 -11.78
N THR A 4 61.87 13.41 -11.11
CA THR A 4 61.00 13.12 -9.97
C THR A 4 59.64 12.64 -10.48
N SER A 5 59.33 11.36 -10.20
CA SER A 5 57.99 10.80 -10.41
C SER A 5 57.00 11.42 -9.40
N PRO A 6 55.76 11.77 -9.81
CA PRO A 6 54.76 12.27 -8.88
C PRO A 6 54.27 11.13 -7.94
N SER A 7 54.11 11.49 -6.68
CA SER A 7 53.56 10.61 -5.63
C SER A 7 52.09 10.28 -5.95
N PRO A 8 51.61 9.06 -5.71
CA PRO A 8 50.20 8.73 -5.92
C PRO A 8 49.33 9.48 -4.91
N ALA A 9 48.17 9.91 -5.40
CA ALA A 9 47.15 10.56 -4.58
C ALA A 9 46.68 9.65 -3.41
N PRO A 10 46.37 10.19 -2.23
CA PRO A 10 45.86 9.39 -1.11
C PRO A 10 44.57 8.71 -1.49
N ALA A 11 44.38 7.47 -1.02
CA ALA A 11 43.14 6.74 -1.16
C ALA A 11 42.00 7.49 -0.41
N PRO A 12 40.77 7.51 -0.96
CA PRO A 12 39.63 8.16 -0.30
C PRO A 12 39.40 7.53 1.08
N THR A 13 39.11 8.40 2.05
CA THR A 13 38.79 8.01 3.42
C THR A 13 37.49 7.18 3.48
N PRO A 14 37.32 6.27 4.48
CA PRO A 14 36.14 5.41 4.58
C PRO A 14 34.79 6.12 4.71
N ASP A 15 34.79 7.41 4.98
CA ASP A 15 33.60 8.25 5.23
C ASP A 15 32.93 8.81 3.96
N GLU A 16 33.54 8.63 2.78
CA GLU A 16 32.97 9.08 1.48
C GLU A 16 32.22 7.96 0.73
N ARG A 17 32.18 6.76 1.27
CA ARG A 17 31.30 5.71 0.76
C ARG A 17 30.06 5.73 1.62
N GLY A 18 29.02 6.41 1.14
CA GLY A 18 27.68 6.34 1.75
C GLY A 18 27.37 4.87 2.05
N ASP A 19 26.87 4.59 3.24
CA ASP A 19 26.45 3.25 3.66
C ASP A 19 25.47 2.72 2.61
N PRO A 20 25.74 1.61 1.90
CA PRO A 20 24.85 1.05 0.91
C PRO A 20 23.49 0.63 1.49
N ASN A 21 23.29 0.82 2.79
CA ASN A 21 22.09 0.48 3.54
C ASN A 21 21.19 1.70 3.84
N THR A 22 21.51 2.89 3.31
CA THR A 22 20.66 4.10 3.41
C THR A 22 19.85 4.29 2.12
N GLU A 23 19.11 3.25 1.69
CA GLU A 23 18.03 3.51 0.76
C GLU A 23 17.03 4.46 1.42
N ASP A 24 16.70 5.54 0.73
CA ASP A 24 15.64 6.46 1.19
C ASP A 24 14.34 5.66 1.30
N ILE A 25 13.91 5.42 2.54
CA ILE A 25 12.72 4.61 2.84
C ILE A 25 11.44 5.25 2.29
N THR A 26 11.47 6.52 1.90
CA THR A 26 10.35 7.27 1.32
C THR A 26 10.38 7.29 -0.21
N SER A 27 11.45 6.75 -0.84
CA SER A 27 11.60 6.76 -2.28
C SER A 27 10.61 5.82 -2.98
N LEU A 28 10.08 6.30 -4.11
CA LEU A 28 9.20 5.52 -4.98
C LEU A 28 9.92 5.14 -6.28
N PRO A 29 9.52 4.04 -6.95
CA PRO A 29 10.05 3.70 -8.26
C PRO A 29 9.79 4.82 -9.28
N ASP A 30 10.84 5.25 -10.00
CA ASP A 30 10.76 6.29 -11.02
C ASP A 30 10.82 5.70 -12.45
N THR A 31 9.86 4.84 -12.78
CA THR A 31 9.68 4.33 -14.14
C THR A 31 8.44 4.95 -14.80
N PRO A 32 8.34 4.96 -16.15
CA PRO A 32 7.14 5.44 -16.82
C PRO A 32 5.87 4.76 -16.34
N LEU A 33 5.90 3.45 -16.10
CA LEU A 33 4.77 2.67 -15.58
C LEU A 33 4.42 3.07 -14.14
N ALA A 34 5.41 3.21 -13.27
CA ALA A 34 5.19 3.62 -11.89
C ALA A 34 4.56 5.03 -11.81
N ARG A 35 5.07 5.97 -12.61
CA ARG A 35 4.49 7.32 -12.69
C ARG A 35 3.05 7.31 -13.21
N ALA A 36 2.76 6.47 -14.21
CA ALA A 36 1.41 6.35 -14.75
C ALA A 36 0.42 5.74 -13.71
N ALA A 37 0.83 4.70 -12.99
CA ALA A 37 0.04 4.09 -11.92
C ALA A 37 -0.23 5.10 -10.78
N LEU A 38 0.80 5.81 -10.35
CA LEU A 38 0.68 6.85 -9.32
C LEU A 38 -0.26 7.97 -9.76
N SER A 39 -0.15 8.42 -11.01
CA SER A 39 -1.05 9.45 -11.56
C SER A 39 -2.50 8.98 -11.61
N LEU A 40 -2.74 7.71 -11.94
CA LEU A 40 -4.07 7.11 -11.93
C LEU A 40 -4.67 7.10 -10.52
N ALA A 41 -3.91 6.62 -9.52
CA ALA A 41 -4.36 6.57 -8.13
C ALA A 41 -4.65 7.97 -7.58
N ILE A 42 -3.72 8.92 -7.73
CA ILE A 42 -3.89 10.32 -7.26
C ILE A 42 -5.08 11.00 -7.96
N GLY A 43 -5.34 10.69 -9.23
CA GLY A 43 -6.46 11.25 -9.97
C GLY A 43 -7.82 10.65 -9.61
N ALA A 44 -7.85 9.42 -9.14
CA ALA A 44 -9.08 8.67 -8.83
C ALA A 44 -9.46 8.72 -7.34
N GLU A 45 -8.50 8.78 -6.45
CA GLU A 45 -8.68 8.66 -5.01
C GLU A 45 -8.64 10.02 -4.31
N SER A 46 -9.26 10.11 -3.13
CA SER A 46 -9.04 11.29 -2.27
C SER A 46 -7.59 11.30 -1.73
N VAL A 47 -7.05 12.48 -1.42
CA VAL A 47 -5.68 12.61 -0.94
C VAL A 47 -5.35 11.69 0.25
N PRO A 48 -6.20 11.52 1.28
CA PRO A 48 -5.92 10.59 2.37
C PRO A 48 -5.80 9.14 1.91
N ILE A 49 -6.63 8.70 0.93
CA ILE A 49 -6.62 7.34 0.38
C ILE A 49 -5.39 7.15 -0.52
N ALA A 50 -5.10 8.07 -1.43
CA ALA A 50 -3.89 7.99 -2.27
C ALA A 50 -2.60 7.95 -1.42
N ASN A 51 -2.52 8.75 -0.35
CA ASN A 51 -1.41 8.68 0.59
C ASN A 51 -1.36 7.32 1.29
N HIS A 52 -2.50 6.73 1.66
CA HIS A 52 -2.57 5.37 2.21
C HIS A 52 -2.01 4.33 1.23
N SER A 53 -2.43 4.39 -0.02
CA SER A 53 -1.95 3.48 -1.07
C SER A 53 -0.43 3.55 -1.24
N ILE A 54 0.14 4.77 -1.21
CA ILE A 54 1.60 4.97 -1.27
C ILE A 54 2.28 4.43 -0.01
N ARG A 55 1.79 4.77 1.19
CA ARG A 55 2.35 4.29 2.45
C ARG A 55 2.28 2.77 2.57
N SER A 56 1.21 2.15 2.09
CA SER A 56 1.08 0.70 2.05
C SER A 56 2.24 0.04 1.31
N TYR A 57 2.71 0.62 0.20
CA TYR A 57 3.91 0.16 -0.48
C TYR A 57 5.18 0.35 0.35
N LEU A 58 5.38 1.53 0.92
CA LEU A 58 6.58 1.82 1.71
C LEU A 58 6.66 0.90 2.94
N PHE A 59 5.55 0.67 3.62
CA PHE A 59 5.47 -0.27 4.74
C PHE A 59 5.64 -1.72 4.29
N ALA A 60 5.09 -2.12 3.13
CA ALA A 60 5.30 -3.46 2.58
C ALA A 60 6.77 -3.77 2.33
N ARG A 61 7.57 -2.79 1.85
CA ARG A 61 9.04 -2.93 1.72
C ARG A 61 9.71 -3.17 3.07
N LEU A 62 9.32 -2.43 4.10
CA LEU A 62 9.87 -2.60 5.44
C LEU A 62 9.49 -3.97 6.03
N VAL A 63 8.27 -4.43 5.79
CA VAL A 63 7.83 -5.78 6.17
C VAL A 63 8.64 -6.84 5.41
N ALA A 64 8.83 -6.70 4.10
CA ALA A 64 9.66 -7.62 3.32
C ALA A 64 11.08 -7.72 3.88
N ARG A 65 11.68 -6.57 4.23
CA ARG A 65 12.98 -6.51 4.91
C ARG A 65 12.94 -7.27 6.25
N GLY A 66 11.92 -7.05 7.08
CA GLY A 66 11.75 -7.73 8.37
C GLY A 66 11.59 -9.25 8.24
N LEU A 67 11.02 -9.72 7.13
CA LEU A 67 10.90 -11.14 6.78
C LEU A 67 12.17 -11.73 6.14
N GLY A 68 13.19 -10.90 5.87
CA GLY A 68 14.39 -11.32 5.15
C GLY A 68 14.14 -11.63 3.66
N MET A 69 13.04 -11.12 3.10
CA MET A 69 12.71 -11.27 1.67
C MET A 69 13.52 -10.29 0.82
N VAL A 70 13.99 -10.75 -0.32
CA VAL A 70 14.82 -10.00 -1.26
C VAL A 70 14.06 -9.75 -2.55
N ALA A 71 13.95 -8.49 -2.94
CA ALA A 71 13.38 -8.09 -4.22
C ALA A 71 14.09 -8.77 -5.41
N GLY A 72 13.35 -9.20 -6.40
CA GLY A 72 13.84 -9.94 -7.57
C GLY A 72 14.12 -11.43 -7.33
N ARG A 73 14.09 -11.89 -6.06
CA ARG A 73 14.23 -13.32 -5.71
C ARG A 73 12.95 -13.87 -5.08
N ASP A 74 12.45 -13.21 -4.04
CA ASP A 74 11.33 -13.69 -3.23
C ASP A 74 10.02 -12.99 -3.59
N HIS A 75 10.09 -11.80 -4.15
CA HIS A 75 8.97 -11.04 -4.68
C HIS A 75 9.41 -10.10 -5.83
N ASP A 76 8.46 -9.69 -6.66
CA ASP A 76 8.66 -8.67 -7.69
C ASP A 76 8.28 -7.29 -7.10
N GLU A 77 9.28 -6.42 -6.91
CA GLU A 77 9.13 -5.08 -6.35
C GLU A 77 8.23 -4.18 -7.20
N ARG A 78 8.30 -4.35 -8.52
CA ARG A 78 7.46 -3.59 -9.47
C ARG A 78 5.99 -3.97 -9.31
N LEU A 79 5.68 -5.27 -9.23
CA LEU A 79 4.31 -5.74 -9.02
C LEU A 79 3.81 -5.35 -7.63
N LEU A 80 4.68 -5.38 -6.61
CA LEU A 80 4.33 -4.93 -5.26
C LEU A 80 3.92 -3.44 -5.26
N PHE A 81 4.72 -2.59 -5.90
CA PHE A 81 4.38 -1.17 -6.06
C PHE A 81 3.02 -0.98 -6.73
N LEU A 82 2.80 -1.66 -7.87
CA LEU A 82 1.56 -1.56 -8.64
C LEU A 82 0.35 -2.04 -7.83
N ALA A 83 0.47 -3.19 -7.15
CA ALA A 83 -0.59 -3.71 -6.30
C ALA A 83 -0.94 -2.74 -5.16
N CYS A 84 0.08 -2.21 -4.46
CA CYS A 84 -0.15 -1.27 -3.36
C CYS A 84 -0.78 0.05 -3.83
N VAL A 85 -0.28 0.64 -4.91
CA VAL A 85 -0.75 1.96 -5.36
C VAL A 85 -2.14 1.90 -5.99
N LEU A 86 -2.56 0.74 -6.53
CA LEU A 86 -3.83 0.59 -7.25
C LEU A 86 -4.92 -0.13 -6.43
N HIS A 87 -4.65 -0.57 -5.19
CA HIS A 87 -5.57 -1.47 -4.48
C HIS A 87 -6.92 -0.84 -4.12
N ASP A 88 -6.94 0.46 -3.88
CA ASP A 88 -8.14 1.21 -3.47
C ASP A 88 -8.86 1.94 -4.61
N LEU A 89 -8.49 1.69 -5.88
CA LEU A 89 -9.17 2.28 -7.05
C LEU A 89 -10.69 2.02 -7.06
N GLY A 90 -11.16 0.96 -6.41
CA GLY A 90 -12.58 0.65 -6.27
C GLY A 90 -13.33 1.57 -5.32
N LEU A 91 -12.62 2.37 -4.52
CA LEU A 91 -13.20 3.38 -3.62
C LEU A 91 -13.40 4.74 -4.31
N ALA A 92 -12.93 4.90 -5.53
CA ALA A 92 -13.12 6.13 -6.30
C ALA A 92 -14.62 6.46 -6.41
N PRO A 93 -15.02 7.74 -6.24
CA PRO A 93 -16.42 8.13 -6.20
C PRO A 93 -17.15 7.96 -7.54
N GLU A 94 -16.41 7.80 -8.63
CA GLU A 94 -16.92 7.73 -9.99
C GLU A 94 -17.35 6.32 -10.40
N GLY A 95 -18.49 6.22 -11.06
CA GLY A 95 -19.03 4.99 -11.65
C GLY A 95 -20.12 4.34 -10.80
N GLU A 96 -21.08 3.71 -11.51
CA GLU A 96 -22.08 2.82 -10.90
C GLU A 96 -21.46 1.43 -10.80
N HIS A 97 -21.12 1.01 -9.59
CA HIS A 97 -20.58 -0.31 -9.33
C HIS A 97 -21.65 -1.19 -8.70
N THR A 98 -21.75 -2.43 -9.17
CA THR A 98 -22.64 -3.46 -8.63
C THR A 98 -21.86 -4.65 -8.08
N GLN A 99 -20.64 -4.39 -7.63
CA GLN A 99 -19.69 -5.39 -7.09
C GLN A 99 -18.98 -4.81 -5.88
N ARG A 100 -18.33 -5.66 -5.11
CA ARG A 100 -17.45 -5.27 -4.00
C ARG A 100 -16.34 -4.36 -4.50
N PHE A 101 -15.97 -3.35 -3.71
CA PHE A 101 -14.94 -2.38 -4.12
C PHE A 101 -13.58 -3.05 -4.41
N GLU A 102 -13.24 -4.14 -3.70
CA GLU A 102 -11.99 -4.87 -3.94
C GLU A 102 -11.97 -5.50 -5.34
N VAL A 103 -13.12 -6.00 -5.81
CA VAL A 103 -13.25 -6.56 -7.17
C VAL A 103 -13.22 -5.45 -8.21
N VAL A 104 -13.94 -4.36 -7.98
CA VAL A 104 -13.92 -3.19 -8.88
C VAL A 104 -12.51 -2.60 -8.98
N GLY A 105 -11.80 -2.48 -7.86
CA GLY A 105 -10.41 -2.01 -7.85
C GLY A 105 -9.48 -2.93 -8.61
N ALA A 106 -9.61 -4.24 -8.40
CA ALA A 106 -8.83 -5.25 -9.12
C ALA A 106 -9.10 -5.23 -10.65
N ASP A 107 -10.37 -5.10 -11.06
CA ASP A 107 -10.75 -5.01 -12.48
C ASP A 107 -10.17 -3.74 -13.13
N ARG A 108 -10.27 -2.58 -12.47
CA ARG A 108 -9.69 -1.31 -12.96
C ARG A 108 -8.17 -1.36 -13.05
N ALA A 109 -7.51 -1.97 -12.05
CA ALA A 109 -6.07 -2.18 -12.08
C ALA A 109 -5.66 -3.11 -13.25
N ALA A 110 -6.38 -4.22 -13.45
CA ALA A 110 -6.12 -5.15 -14.55
C ALA A 110 -6.32 -4.49 -15.93
N GLU A 111 -7.37 -3.69 -16.11
CA GLU A 111 -7.59 -2.93 -17.33
C GLU A 111 -6.43 -1.97 -17.60
N PHE A 112 -6.03 -1.19 -16.60
CA PHE A 112 -4.90 -0.28 -16.72
C PHE A 112 -3.60 -1.01 -17.05
N LEU A 113 -3.25 -2.08 -16.31
CA LEU A 113 -2.00 -2.82 -16.50
C LEU A 113 -1.95 -3.52 -17.86
N THR A 114 -3.09 -4.04 -18.34
CA THR A 114 -3.22 -4.62 -19.69
C THR A 114 -2.97 -3.55 -20.75
N ALA A 115 -3.53 -2.36 -20.60
CA ALA A 115 -3.31 -1.24 -21.50
C ALA A 115 -1.84 -0.74 -21.48
N GLN A 116 -1.13 -0.93 -20.36
CA GLN A 116 0.31 -0.68 -20.26
C GLN A 116 1.18 -1.81 -20.83
N GLY A 117 0.57 -2.89 -21.32
CA GLY A 117 1.26 -3.99 -21.97
C GLY A 117 1.91 -5.02 -21.04
N LEU A 118 1.47 -5.13 -19.79
CA LEU A 118 1.97 -6.17 -18.89
C LEU A 118 1.52 -7.56 -19.37
N PRO A 119 2.35 -8.60 -19.13
CA PRO A 119 1.95 -9.99 -19.35
C PRO A 119 0.71 -10.38 -18.55
N ALA A 120 -0.19 -11.18 -19.13
CA ALA A 120 -1.44 -11.59 -18.49
C ALA A 120 -1.24 -12.22 -17.10
N ALA A 121 -0.18 -13.02 -16.93
CA ALA A 121 0.12 -13.64 -15.63
C ALA A 121 0.49 -12.61 -14.54
N GLU A 122 1.14 -11.50 -14.92
CA GLU A 122 1.45 -10.41 -13.98
C GLU A 122 0.19 -9.61 -13.64
N VAL A 123 -0.65 -9.34 -14.65
CA VAL A 123 -1.96 -8.69 -14.44
C VAL A 123 -2.83 -9.51 -13.49
N ASP A 124 -2.91 -10.84 -13.71
CA ASP A 124 -3.67 -11.75 -12.87
C ASP A 124 -3.15 -11.80 -11.42
N ALA A 125 -1.84 -11.82 -11.23
CA ALA A 125 -1.22 -11.77 -9.91
C ALA A 125 -1.56 -10.48 -9.15
N VAL A 126 -1.53 -9.33 -9.81
CA VAL A 126 -1.92 -8.04 -9.21
C VAL A 126 -3.42 -8.02 -8.93
N TRP A 127 -4.24 -8.50 -9.86
CA TRP A 127 -5.69 -8.62 -9.69
C TRP A 127 -6.02 -9.44 -8.43
N GLU A 128 -5.43 -10.65 -8.30
CA GLU A 128 -5.66 -11.52 -7.14
C GLU A 128 -5.26 -10.84 -5.83
N ALA A 129 -4.09 -10.22 -5.79
CA ALA A 129 -3.62 -9.52 -4.60
C ALA A 129 -4.58 -8.41 -4.17
N ILE A 130 -5.05 -7.59 -5.12
CA ILE A 130 -6.02 -6.51 -4.87
C ILE A 130 -7.38 -7.08 -4.45
N ALA A 131 -7.91 -8.06 -5.17
CA ALA A 131 -9.22 -8.65 -4.85
C ALA A 131 -9.27 -9.30 -3.45
N LEU A 132 -8.14 -9.72 -2.91
CA LEU A 132 -8.04 -10.40 -1.63
C LEU A 132 -7.53 -9.52 -0.48
N HIS A 133 -7.11 -8.26 -0.71
CA HIS A 133 -6.40 -7.46 0.28
C HIS A 133 -7.15 -7.26 1.61
N THR A 134 -8.48 -7.28 1.60
CA THR A 134 -9.29 -7.19 2.82
C THR A 134 -9.55 -8.55 3.50
N THR A 135 -9.16 -9.67 2.87
CA THR A 135 -9.52 -11.02 3.28
C THR A 135 -8.43 -11.62 4.17
N SER A 136 -8.51 -11.33 5.47
CA SER A 136 -7.57 -11.82 6.47
C SER A 136 -7.45 -13.36 6.45
N GLN A 137 -6.23 -13.86 6.69
CA GLN A 137 -5.85 -15.28 6.72
C GLN A 137 -5.91 -16.00 5.34
N ILE A 138 -6.49 -15.37 4.31
CA ILE A 138 -6.48 -15.89 2.95
C ILE A 138 -5.41 -15.16 2.13
N ALA A 139 -5.42 -13.82 2.09
CA ALA A 139 -4.45 -13.02 1.35
C ALA A 139 -3.01 -13.43 1.70
N GLU A 140 -2.71 -13.60 2.97
CA GLU A 140 -1.37 -13.96 3.46
C GLU A 140 -0.89 -15.34 3.00
N ARG A 141 -1.76 -16.16 2.42
CA ARG A 141 -1.46 -17.51 1.89
C ARG A 141 -1.46 -17.61 0.37
N ARG A 142 -1.65 -16.47 -0.30
CA ARG A 142 -1.73 -16.42 -1.78
C ARG A 142 -0.42 -15.98 -2.45
N GLY A 143 0.70 -16.16 -1.77
CA GLY A 143 2.03 -15.82 -2.27
C GLY A 143 2.55 -14.49 -1.75
N ALA A 144 3.79 -14.18 -2.11
CA ALA A 144 4.52 -13.04 -1.57
C ALA A 144 3.84 -11.69 -1.86
N LEU A 145 3.30 -11.51 -3.07
CA LEU A 145 2.65 -10.28 -3.48
C LEU A 145 1.42 -9.96 -2.62
N SER A 146 0.49 -10.91 -2.49
CA SER A 146 -0.72 -10.75 -1.68
C SER A 146 -0.39 -10.60 -0.19
N LEU A 147 0.61 -11.34 0.31
CA LEU A 147 1.11 -11.22 1.67
C LEU A 147 1.62 -9.81 1.95
N LEU A 148 2.55 -9.32 1.14
CA LEU A 148 3.21 -8.03 1.36
C LEU A 148 2.24 -6.86 1.18
N LEU A 149 1.35 -6.89 0.20
CA LEU A 149 0.27 -5.90 0.06
C LEU A 149 -0.58 -5.85 1.33
N ARG A 150 -1.07 -7.00 1.80
CA ARG A 150 -1.90 -7.09 3.00
C ARG A 150 -1.18 -6.56 4.23
N GLU A 151 0.07 -6.96 4.44
CA GLU A 151 0.87 -6.55 5.59
C GLU A 151 1.20 -5.05 5.58
N GLY A 152 1.53 -4.48 4.41
CA GLY A 152 1.73 -3.04 4.27
C GLY A 152 0.49 -2.23 4.66
N ILE A 153 -0.69 -2.68 4.24
CA ILE A 153 -1.99 -2.11 4.64
C ILE A 153 -2.18 -2.24 6.16
N CYS A 154 -1.96 -3.42 6.73
CA CYS A 154 -2.11 -3.66 8.17
C CYS A 154 -1.21 -2.73 9.00
N VAL A 155 0.03 -2.54 8.59
CA VAL A 155 0.96 -1.62 9.25
C VAL A 155 0.45 -0.18 9.18
N ASP A 156 -0.02 0.28 8.02
CA ASP A 156 -0.54 1.65 7.90
C ASP A 156 -1.80 1.88 8.75
N PHE A 157 -2.62 0.86 8.96
CA PHE A 157 -3.73 0.92 9.92
C PHE A 157 -3.29 0.84 11.40
N GLY A 158 -1.99 0.72 11.69
CA GLY A 158 -1.48 0.65 13.06
C GLY A 158 -1.91 -0.62 13.81
N GLY A 159 -2.14 -1.72 13.10
CA GLY A 159 -2.56 -3.01 13.66
C GLY A 159 -4.06 -3.11 13.98
N VAL A 160 -4.86 -2.10 13.66
CA VAL A 160 -6.32 -2.08 13.92
C VAL A 160 -7.07 -3.20 13.19
N ILE A 161 -6.66 -3.51 11.96
CA ILE A 161 -7.32 -4.51 11.11
C ILE A 161 -6.73 -5.92 11.23
N GLY A 162 -5.86 -6.13 12.18
CA GLY A 162 -5.25 -7.40 12.53
C GLY A 162 -3.79 -7.24 12.97
N PRO A 163 -3.28 -8.17 13.80
CA PRO A 163 -1.86 -8.21 14.10
C PRO A 163 -1.11 -8.56 12.82
N GLY A 164 -0.16 -7.73 12.42
CA GLY A 164 0.76 -8.04 11.33
C GLY A 164 1.60 -9.29 11.65
N ILE A 165 2.11 -9.94 10.62
CA ILE A 165 2.95 -11.14 10.77
C ILE A 165 4.29 -10.79 11.45
N VAL A 166 4.75 -9.54 11.27
CA VAL A 166 6.00 -9.03 11.87
C VAL A 166 5.69 -7.72 12.60
N PRO A 167 5.21 -7.76 13.85
CA PRO A 167 4.79 -6.57 14.60
C PRO A 167 5.86 -5.48 14.69
N ASP A 168 7.14 -5.86 14.72
CA ASP A 168 8.30 -4.96 14.90
C ASP A 168 9.06 -4.68 13.59
N ALA A 169 8.46 -4.97 12.43
CA ALA A 169 9.11 -4.75 11.12
C ALA A 169 9.37 -3.27 10.83
N VAL A 170 8.64 -2.37 11.47
CA VAL A 170 8.67 -0.93 11.25
C VAL A 170 8.92 -0.21 12.57
N THR A 171 10.01 0.55 12.63
CA THR A 171 10.34 1.41 13.77
C THR A 171 9.46 2.68 13.80
N ASP A 172 9.35 3.33 14.97
CA ASP A 172 8.63 4.60 15.08
C ASP A 172 9.29 5.72 14.26
N GLU A 173 10.61 5.66 14.09
CA GLU A 173 11.37 6.63 13.29
C GLU A 173 11.06 6.49 11.81
N GLU A 174 11.07 5.28 11.28
CA GLU A 174 10.71 4.98 9.89
C GLU A 174 9.26 5.37 9.59
N ALA A 175 8.34 5.02 10.48
CA ALA A 175 6.95 5.40 10.33
C ALA A 175 6.75 6.91 10.33
N ARG A 176 7.47 7.63 11.21
CA ARG A 176 7.43 9.09 11.26
C ARG A 176 7.94 9.70 9.96
N ALA A 177 9.08 9.25 9.45
CA ALA A 177 9.64 9.73 8.18
C ALA A 177 8.66 9.53 7.01
N ILE A 178 8.02 8.38 6.93
CA ILE A 178 6.99 8.09 5.91
C ILE A 178 5.77 9.02 6.08
N HIS A 179 5.29 9.22 7.31
CA HIS A 179 4.13 10.08 7.58
C HIS A 179 4.41 11.57 7.37
N GLU A 180 5.67 12.01 7.49
CA GLU A 180 6.06 13.39 7.17
C GLU A 180 5.94 13.69 5.67
N VAL A 181 6.30 12.72 4.81
CA VAL A 181 6.21 12.86 3.35
C VAL A 181 4.78 12.59 2.84
N TYR A 182 4.13 11.57 3.39
CA TYR A 182 2.77 11.16 3.02
C TYR A 182 1.86 11.18 4.26
N PRO A 183 1.32 12.35 4.64
CA PRO A 183 0.56 12.50 5.88
C PRO A 183 -0.74 11.70 5.85
N ARG A 184 -1.19 11.27 7.02
CA ARG A 184 -2.39 10.42 7.18
C ARG A 184 -3.70 11.13 6.85
N LEU A 185 -3.86 12.38 7.25
CA LEU A 185 -5.03 13.23 6.93
C LEU A 185 -6.38 12.58 7.30
N SER A 186 -6.47 11.94 8.46
CA SER A 186 -7.66 11.18 8.90
C SER A 186 -8.06 10.05 7.93
N MET A 187 -7.06 9.34 7.40
CA MET A 187 -7.18 8.28 6.38
C MET A 187 -8.25 7.26 6.74
N VAL A 188 -8.27 6.73 7.97
CA VAL A 188 -9.23 5.68 8.38
C VAL A 188 -10.68 6.16 8.22
N SER A 189 -10.99 7.38 8.67
CA SER A 189 -12.33 7.95 8.47
C SER A 189 -12.67 8.15 6.99
N SER A 190 -11.70 8.54 6.18
CA SER A 190 -11.88 8.71 4.72
C SER A 190 -12.17 7.39 4.02
N ILE A 191 -11.43 6.33 4.37
CA ILE A 191 -11.64 4.98 3.81
C ILE A 191 -13.00 4.41 4.26
N VAL A 192 -13.32 4.50 5.56
CA VAL A 192 -14.60 4.03 6.10
C VAL A 192 -15.78 4.74 5.43
N GLU A 193 -15.67 6.06 5.22
CA GLU A 193 -16.70 6.84 4.52
C GLU A 193 -16.86 6.39 3.07
N ALA A 194 -15.75 6.21 2.35
CA ALA A 194 -15.78 5.74 0.96
C ALA A 194 -16.40 4.33 0.86
N MET A 195 -15.97 3.39 1.71
CA MET A 195 -16.52 2.03 1.75
C MET A 195 -18.02 2.02 2.08
N ALA A 196 -18.44 2.74 3.12
CA ALA A 196 -19.84 2.80 3.53
C ALA A 196 -20.72 3.45 2.46
N THR A 197 -20.24 4.53 1.82
CA THR A 197 -20.92 5.20 0.71
C THR A 197 -21.10 4.27 -0.49
N GLN A 198 -20.05 3.55 -0.88
CA GLN A 198 -20.11 2.56 -1.96
C GLN A 198 -21.08 1.41 -1.60
N ALA A 199 -20.98 0.86 -0.39
CA ALA A 199 -21.86 -0.22 0.07
C ALA A 199 -23.34 0.19 0.09
N ALA A 200 -23.66 1.46 0.38
CA ALA A 200 -25.02 1.97 0.41
C ALA A 200 -25.68 2.10 -0.97
N ARG A 201 -24.89 2.19 -2.05
CA ARG A 201 -25.41 2.40 -3.41
C ARG A 201 -26.14 1.18 -3.98
N HIS A 202 -25.66 -0.02 -3.68
CA HIS A 202 -26.24 -1.26 -4.18
C HIS A 202 -25.97 -2.43 -3.22
N PRO A 203 -26.92 -3.34 -2.95
CA PRO A 203 -26.72 -4.47 -2.02
C PRO A 203 -25.52 -5.35 -2.33
N ALA A 204 -25.13 -5.50 -3.60
CA ALA A 204 -23.97 -6.30 -4.00
C ALA A 204 -22.63 -5.62 -3.69
N ASN A 205 -22.60 -4.32 -3.45
CA ASN A 205 -21.37 -3.60 -3.08
C ASN A 205 -20.97 -3.86 -1.62
N GLY A 206 -21.96 -4.10 -0.75
CA GLY A 206 -21.74 -4.37 0.68
C GLY A 206 -22.46 -5.64 1.13
N PRO A 207 -22.16 -6.81 0.55
CA PRO A 207 -22.78 -8.06 1.00
C PRO A 207 -22.45 -8.33 2.47
N ARG A 208 -23.30 -9.12 3.14
CA ARG A 208 -23.02 -9.56 4.51
C ARG A 208 -21.66 -10.26 4.59
N TYR A 209 -20.97 -10.04 5.69
CA TYR A 209 -19.64 -10.58 5.95
C TYR A 209 -18.51 -10.04 5.06
N SER A 210 -18.77 -8.99 4.28
CA SER A 210 -17.71 -8.18 3.68
C SER A 210 -17.37 -6.99 4.59
N VAL A 211 -16.14 -6.50 4.51
CA VAL A 211 -15.72 -5.32 5.30
C VAL A 211 -16.66 -4.14 5.03
N ALA A 212 -16.92 -3.81 3.77
CA ALA A 212 -17.81 -2.70 3.40
C ALA A 212 -19.24 -2.88 3.92
N GLY A 213 -19.77 -4.11 3.88
CA GLY A 213 -21.11 -4.42 4.40
C GLY A 213 -21.18 -4.34 5.93
N GLU A 214 -20.13 -4.72 6.65
CA GLU A 214 -20.08 -4.57 8.11
C GLU A 214 -19.95 -3.10 8.52
N LEU A 215 -19.07 -2.33 7.87
CA LEU A 215 -18.91 -0.90 8.14
C LEU A 215 -20.21 -0.11 7.88
N LEU A 216 -20.93 -0.42 6.81
CA LEU A 216 -22.24 0.17 6.55
C LEU A 216 -23.24 -0.12 7.68
N ARG A 217 -23.27 -1.35 8.19
CA ARG A 217 -24.13 -1.71 9.33
C ARG A 217 -23.71 -1.02 10.64
N GLU A 218 -22.43 -0.89 10.89
CA GLU A 218 -21.92 -0.21 12.09
C GLU A 218 -22.23 1.29 12.08
N ARG A 219 -22.26 1.92 10.91
CA ARG A 219 -22.65 3.34 10.75
C ARG A 219 -24.04 3.63 11.27
N GLY A 220 -25.04 2.80 10.90
CA GLY A 220 -26.42 2.95 11.34
C GLY A 220 -27.03 4.34 11.04
N ASP A 221 -28.20 4.61 11.67
CA ASP A 221 -28.87 5.90 11.62
C ASP A 221 -29.30 6.28 13.06
N PRO A 222 -28.79 7.37 13.67
CA PRO A 222 -27.84 8.34 13.12
C PRO A 222 -26.43 7.74 12.91
N PRO A 223 -25.63 8.32 12.00
CA PRO A 223 -24.27 7.85 11.76
C PRO A 223 -23.45 7.84 13.04
N ARG A 224 -22.80 6.72 13.30
CA ARG A 224 -21.89 6.53 14.44
C ARG A 224 -20.50 6.21 13.95
N ARG A 225 -19.49 6.42 14.79
CA ARG A 225 -18.16 5.89 14.50
C ARG A 225 -18.23 4.38 14.44
N THR A 226 -17.56 3.81 13.44
CA THR A 226 -17.35 2.38 13.37
C THR A 226 -16.32 1.94 14.41
N ARG A 227 -16.29 0.65 14.76
CA ARG A 227 -15.24 0.10 15.64
C ARG A 227 -13.84 0.34 15.09
N MET A 228 -13.67 0.36 13.76
CA MET A 228 -12.41 0.65 13.11
C MET A 228 -11.96 2.09 13.36
N GLU A 229 -12.85 3.07 13.22
CA GLU A 229 -12.55 4.47 13.52
C GLU A 229 -12.21 4.69 15.00
N GLU A 230 -12.94 4.04 15.91
CA GLU A 230 -12.65 4.12 17.35
C GLU A 230 -11.29 3.49 17.70
N ALA A 231 -10.98 2.33 17.14
CA ALA A 231 -9.71 1.67 17.35
C ALA A 231 -8.54 2.48 16.74
N ALA A 232 -8.75 3.13 15.58
CA ALA A 232 -7.73 3.98 14.97
C ALA A 232 -7.30 5.13 15.87
N LEU A 233 -8.23 5.76 16.60
CA LEU A 233 -7.90 6.85 17.54
C LEU A 233 -6.95 6.42 18.66
N SER A 234 -6.99 5.15 19.06
CA SER A 234 -6.13 4.57 20.09
C SER A 234 -4.97 3.74 19.53
N SER A 235 -4.83 3.67 18.20
CA SER A 235 -3.77 2.90 17.55
C SER A 235 -2.41 3.59 17.66
N ARG A 236 -1.35 2.85 17.34
CA ARG A 236 0.05 3.34 17.38
C ARG A 236 0.26 4.64 16.61
N TRP A 237 -0.49 4.85 15.52
CA TRP A 237 -0.30 6.01 14.64
C TRP A 237 -1.37 7.10 14.79
N GLY A 238 -2.44 6.83 15.52
CA GLY A 238 -3.60 7.71 15.59
C GLY A 238 -4.42 7.69 14.30
N SER A 239 -5.18 8.73 14.05
CA SER A 239 -6.05 8.87 12.87
C SER A 239 -5.47 9.85 11.85
#